data_8b3144397f621a1539dd2fad519c7504
#
_entry.id   8b3144397f621a1539dd2fad519c7504
#
_cell.length_a   1.000
_cell.length_b   1.000
_cell.length_c   1.000
_cell.angle_alpha   90.00
_cell.angle_beta   90.00
_cell.angle_gamma   90.00
#
_symmetry.space_group_name_H-M   'P 1'
#
loop_
_entity.id
_entity.type
_entity.pdbx_description
1 polymer ?
#
loop_
_entity_poly.entity_id
_entity_poly.type
_entity_poly.pdbx_seq_one_letter_code
_entity_poly.pdbx_strand_id
1 'polypeptide(L)'
;SKKETIICDLNSVSFSLVNKIKSKAKLKLEGDLIQLLKSKKNKSERSGMVDCHKRDGATLTKFIFWIKNKVRTKKITELDAIKYLDKKREKNEKFFSLSFPTIAGTGSNGAIVHYRANKRTNKLIKTSDLFLVDSGAQYMDGTTDVTRTICFNTPSTEQIEMYTRVLKGHIAVASSKIKYGETGKKLDFLARQPLQEVNCNFDHGTGHGVGCFLNVHESPPSISKNSKIKFEDGMIVSNEPGYYKKNHYG
;
A
#
# COMPACT_ATOMS: atom_id res chain seq x y z
N SER A 1 -35.95 -31.25 7.71
CA SER A 1 -34.50 -31.08 7.67
C SER A 1 -34.10 -29.99 8.64
N LYS A 2 -33.15 -30.27 9.55
CA LYS A 2 -32.56 -29.22 10.40
C LYS A 2 -31.99 -28.16 9.46
N LYS A 3 -32.50 -26.93 9.57
CA LYS A 3 -31.95 -25.80 8.77
C LYS A 3 -30.50 -25.61 9.20
N GLU A 4 -29.58 -25.75 8.28
CA GLU A 4 -28.16 -25.46 8.50
C GLU A 4 -27.97 -24.01 8.96
N THR A 5 -26.98 -23.78 9.81
CA THR A 5 -26.60 -22.42 10.21
C THR A 5 -25.46 -21.96 9.32
N ILE A 6 -25.68 -20.86 8.61
CA ILE A 6 -24.67 -20.19 7.76
C ILE A 6 -24.12 -18.99 8.54
N ILE A 7 -22.81 -18.93 8.71
CA ILE A 7 -22.09 -17.80 9.31
C ILE A 7 -21.65 -16.87 8.19
N CYS A 8 -21.94 -15.57 8.32
CA CYS A 8 -21.52 -14.55 7.39
C CYS A 8 -20.90 -13.36 8.14
N ASP A 9 -19.87 -12.76 7.55
CA ASP A 9 -19.33 -11.50 8.05
C ASP A 9 -20.23 -10.33 7.66
N LEU A 10 -20.68 -9.59 8.68
CA LEU A 10 -21.58 -8.43 8.53
C LEU A 10 -20.99 -7.33 7.66
N ASN A 11 -19.65 -7.17 7.65
CA ASN A 11 -18.97 -6.08 6.96
C ASN A 11 -18.67 -6.36 5.47
N SER A 12 -18.73 -7.63 5.06
CA SER A 12 -18.37 -8.05 3.70
C SER A 12 -19.50 -8.70 2.91
N VAL A 13 -20.50 -9.28 3.58
CA VAL A 13 -21.62 -9.96 2.92
C VAL A 13 -22.61 -8.95 2.32
N SER A 14 -23.00 -9.15 1.06
CA SER A 14 -23.99 -8.28 0.41
C SER A 14 -25.39 -8.48 1.02
N PHE A 15 -26.17 -7.39 1.10
CA PHE A 15 -27.54 -7.42 1.59
C PHE A 15 -28.45 -8.42 0.82
N SER A 16 -28.28 -8.50 -0.50
CA SER A 16 -29.00 -9.46 -1.34
C SER A 16 -28.72 -10.92 -0.92
N LEU A 17 -27.45 -11.24 -0.66
CA LEU A 17 -27.07 -12.60 -0.22
C LEU A 17 -27.61 -12.91 1.18
N VAL A 18 -27.56 -11.95 2.10
CA VAL A 18 -28.17 -12.07 3.44
C VAL A 18 -29.64 -12.44 3.35
N ASN A 19 -30.42 -11.74 2.54
CA ASN A 19 -31.86 -12.03 2.37
C ASN A 19 -32.10 -13.42 1.78
N LYS A 20 -31.31 -13.80 0.78
CA LYS A 20 -31.39 -15.13 0.15
C LYS A 20 -31.05 -16.26 1.12
N ILE A 21 -30.07 -16.06 2.01
CA ILE A 21 -29.71 -17.03 3.06
C ILE A 21 -30.84 -17.14 4.09
N LYS A 22 -31.34 -16.00 4.60
CA LYS A 22 -32.41 -15.96 5.59
C LYS A 22 -33.68 -16.70 5.15
N SER A 23 -33.96 -16.73 3.85
CA SER A 23 -35.13 -17.44 3.32
C SER A 23 -34.96 -18.96 3.31
N LYS A 24 -33.72 -19.48 3.42
CA LYS A 24 -33.43 -20.91 3.25
C LYS A 24 -32.73 -21.57 4.44
N ALA A 25 -32.00 -20.79 5.25
CA ALA A 25 -31.16 -21.28 6.33
C ALA A 25 -31.22 -20.34 7.55
N LYS A 26 -30.68 -20.80 8.69
CA LYS A 26 -30.46 -19.96 9.86
C LYS A 26 -29.19 -19.15 9.60
N LEU A 27 -29.30 -17.82 9.67
CA LEU A 27 -28.16 -16.91 9.50
C LEU A 27 -27.58 -16.50 10.84
N LYS A 28 -26.27 -16.58 11.00
CA LYS A 28 -25.50 -16.01 12.11
C LYS A 28 -24.52 -14.99 11.55
N LEU A 29 -24.60 -13.75 12.03
CA LEU A 29 -23.68 -12.67 11.63
C LEU A 29 -22.55 -12.60 12.65
N GLU A 30 -21.33 -12.91 12.22
CA GLU A 30 -20.12 -12.87 13.05
C GLU A 30 -18.97 -12.30 12.21
N GLY A 31 -17.83 -11.98 12.85
CA GLY A 31 -16.63 -11.62 12.12
C GLY A 31 -16.08 -12.79 11.29
N ASP A 32 -15.41 -12.49 10.18
CA ASP A 32 -14.84 -13.50 9.29
C ASP A 32 -13.63 -14.20 9.94
N LEU A 33 -13.87 -15.43 10.38
CA LEU A 33 -12.82 -16.29 10.97
C LEU A 33 -11.70 -16.63 9.97
N ILE A 34 -12.02 -16.73 8.68
CA ILE A 34 -11.07 -17.08 7.64
C ILE A 34 -10.06 -15.96 7.43
N GLN A 35 -10.51 -14.70 7.47
CA GLN A 35 -9.61 -13.53 7.33
C GLN A 35 -8.54 -13.51 8.43
N LEU A 36 -8.92 -13.77 9.68
CA LEU A 36 -7.96 -13.82 10.79
C LEU A 36 -6.94 -14.95 10.60
N LEU A 37 -7.38 -16.13 10.17
CA LEU A 37 -6.47 -17.26 9.90
C LEU A 37 -5.53 -16.95 8.74
N LYS A 38 -6.03 -16.39 7.64
CA LYS A 38 -5.22 -15.96 6.48
C LYS A 38 -4.21 -14.88 6.83
N SER A 39 -4.52 -13.99 7.75
CA SER A 39 -3.62 -12.90 8.14
C SER A 39 -2.30 -13.40 8.73
N LYS A 40 -2.28 -14.60 9.32
CA LYS A 40 -1.12 -15.25 9.92
C LYS A 40 -0.41 -16.13 8.89
N LYS A 41 0.57 -15.57 8.21
CA LYS A 41 1.33 -16.27 7.16
C LYS A 41 2.21 -17.36 7.76
N ASN A 42 2.11 -18.55 7.21
CA ASN A 42 2.97 -19.67 7.55
C ASN A 42 4.42 -19.47 7.02
N LYS A 43 5.31 -20.42 7.31
CA LYS A 43 6.73 -20.30 6.92
C LYS A 43 6.93 -20.18 5.41
N SER A 44 6.19 -20.94 4.61
CA SER A 44 6.28 -20.92 3.15
C SER A 44 5.78 -19.59 2.57
N GLU A 45 4.65 -19.10 3.05
CA GLU A 45 4.09 -17.80 2.66
C GLU A 45 5.04 -16.65 2.99
N ARG A 46 5.63 -16.64 4.20
CA ARG A 46 6.62 -15.63 4.60
C ARG A 46 7.87 -15.66 3.72
N SER A 47 8.38 -16.85 3.40
CA SER A 47 9.52 -16.99 2.48
C SER A 47 9.18 -16.46 1.09
N GLY A 48 8.02 -16.82 0.57
CA GLY A 48 7.52 -16.31 -0.72
C GLY A 48 7.40 -14.79 -0.75
N MET A 49 6.86 -14.19 0.32
CA MET A 49 6.78 -12.73 0.46
C MET A 49 8.17 -12.08 0.41
N VAL A 50 9.16 -12.62 1.10
CA VAL A 50 10.54 -12.13 1.03
C VAL A 50 11.09 -12.22 -0.40
N ASP A 51 10.90 -13.35 -1.08
CA ASP A 51 11.47 -13.58 -2.40
C ASP A 51 10.78 -12.75 -3.49
N CYS A 52 9.45 -12.58 -3.43
CA CYS A 52 8.74 -11.71 -4.36
C CYS A 52 9.15 -10.23 -4.18
N HIS A 53 9.37 -9.76 -2.95
CA HIS A 53 9.86 -8.41 -2.69
C HIS A 53 11.28 -8.17 -3.17
N LYS A 54 12.17 -9.17 -3.12
CA LYS A 54 13.52 -9.07 -3.71
C LYS A 54 13.45 -8.90 -5.23
N ARG A 55 12.63 -9.71 -5.92
CA ARG A 55 12.46 -9.62 -7.39
C ARG A 55 11.81 -8.31 -7.81
N ASP A 56 10.74 -7.93 -7.16
CA ASP A 56 10.01 -6.69 -7.45
C ASP A 56 10.85 -5.46 -7.10
N GLY A 57 11.54 -5.48 -5.97
CA GLY A 57 12.44 -4.41 -5.53
C GLY A 57 13.59 -4.18 -6.51
N ALA A 58 14.16 -5.24 -7.10
CA ALA A 58 15.15 -5.13 -8.15
C ALA A 58 14.56 -4.46 -9.42
N THR A 59 13.31 -4.78 -9.76
CA THR A 59 12.61 -4.17 -10.89
C THR A 59 12.32 -2.69 -10.63
N LEU A 60 11.84 -2.35 -9.46
CA LEU A 60 11.59 -0.96 -9.07
C LEU A 60 12.89 -0.15 -9.02
N THR A 61 13.99 -0.72 -8.53
CA THR A 61 15.31 -0.07 -8.53
C THR A 61 15.79 0.25 -9.96
N LYS A 62 15.65 -0.71 -10.88
CA LYS A 62 15.95 -0.49 -12.31
C LYS A 62 15.05 0.58 -12.93
N PHE A 63 13.78 0.64 -12.53
CA PHE A 63 12.86 1.69 -12.95
C PHE A 63 13.30 3.07 -12.45
N ILE A 64 13.67 3.19 -11.18
CA ILE A 64 14.15 4.46 -10.58
C ILE A 64 15.41 4.94 -11.31
N PHE A 65 16.34 4.05 -11.58
CA PHE A 65 17.53 4.38 -12.38
C PHE A 65 17.15 4.86 -13.79
N TRP A 66 16.26 4.14 -14.46
CA TRP A 66 15.79 4.49 -15.80
C TRP A 66 15.11 5.87 -15.82
N ILE A 67 14.15 6.14 -14.92
CA ILE A 67 13.38 7.38 -14.94
C ILE A 67 14.28 8.60 -14.63
N LYS A 68 15.20 8.47 -13.67
CA LYS A 68 16.17 9.53 -13.32
C LYS A 68 17.05 9.95 -14.48
N ASN A 69 17.42 9.02 -15.34
CA ASN A 69 18.24 9.30 -16.52
C ASN A 69 17.39 9.77 -17.72
N LYS A 70 16.25 9.13 -17.96
CA LYS A 70 15.44 9.40 -19.16
C LYS A 70 14.70 10.73 -19.12
N VAL A 71 14.20 11.15 -17.99
CA VAL A 71 13.49 12.43 -17.82
C VAL A 71 14.36 13.65 -18.19
N ARG A 72 15.70 13.50 -18.10
CA ARG A 72 16.67 14.54 -18.46
C ARG A 72 16.88 14.67 -19.97
N THR A 73 16.61 13.61 -20.73
CA THR A 73 16.96 13.51 -22.17
C THR A 73 15.74 13.33 -23.05
N LYS A 74 14.61 12.96 -22.51
CA LYS A 74 13.36 12.69 -23.26
C LYS A 74 12.14 13.22 -22.50
N LYS A 75 11.12 13.60 -23.25
CA LYS A 75 9.79 13.89 -22.68
C LYS A 75 9.16 12.58 -22.24
N ILE A 76 8.97 12.39 -20.94
CA ILE A 76 8.32 11.22 -20.33
C ILE A 76 7.10 11.70 -19.58
N THR A 77 5.97 11.07 -19.81
CA THR A 77 4.72 11.34 -19.09
C THR A 77 4.51 10.33 -17.97
N GLU A 78 3.55 10.61 -17.09
CA GLU A 78 3.12 9.67 -16.04
C GLU A 78 2.68 8.33 -16.63
N LEU A 79 1.90 8.34 -17.72
CA LEU A 79 1.48 7.12 -18.42
C LEU A 79 2.64 6.34 -19.06
N ASP A 80 3.69 7.04 -19.56
CA ASP A 80 4.88 6.37 -20.08
C ASP A 80 5.65 5.67 -18.95
N ALA A 81 5.73 6.32 -17.78
CA ALA A 81 6.37 5.76 -16.59
C ALA A 81 5.61 4.51 -16.09
N ILE A 82 4.29 4.58 -15.98
CA ILE A 82 3.41 3.45 -15.64
C ILE A 82 3.66 2.29 -16.61
N LYS A 83 3.49 2.53 -17.91
CA LYS A 83 3.66 1.50 -18.94
C LYS A 83 5.04 0.85 -18.93
N TYR A 84 6.08 1.62 -18.64
CA TYR A 84 7.44 1.07 -18.54
C TYR A 84 7.59 0.16 -17.33
N LEU A 85 7.14 0.61 -16.15
CA LEU A 85 7.24 -0.17 -14.91
C LEU A 85 6.43 -1.46 -14.99
N ASP A 86 5.17 -1.37 -15.41
CA ASP A 86 4.27 -2.52 -15.53
C ASP A 86 4.85 -3.58 -16.47
N LYS A 87 5.33 -3.18 -17.67
CA LYS A 87 6.00 -4.09 -18.61
C LYS A 87 7.28 -4.73 -18.05
N LYS A 88 7.97 -4.06 -17.12
CA LYS A 88 9.15 -4.66 -16.47
C LYS A 88 8.74 -5.69 -15.41
N ARG A 89 7.65 -5.46 -14.69
CA ARG A 89 7.07 -6.43 -13.74
C ARG A 89 6.54 -7.67 -14.41
N GLU A 90 5.84 -7.52 -15.54
CA GLU A 90 5.33 -8.64 -16.35
C GLU A 90 6.40 -9.66 -16.74
N LYS A 91 7.68 -9.24 -16.80
CA LYS A 91 8.82 -10.11 -17.12
C LYS A 91 9.43 -10.83 -15.92
N ASN A 92 8.98 -10.55 -14.72
CA ASN A 92 9.48 -11.22 -13.53
C ASN A 92 8.93 -12.65 -13.45
N GLU A 93 9.76 -13.54 -12.95
CA GLU A 93 9.32 -14.89 -12.63
C GLU A 93 8.13 -14.86 -11.66
N LYS A 94 7.19 -15.81 -11.86
CA LYS A 94 5.98 -15.96 -11.05
C LYS A 94 5.03 -14.74 -11.08
N PHE A 95 5.23 -13.76 -11.96
CA PHE A 95 4.28 -12.67 -12.13
C PHE A 95 2.92 -13.22 -12.56
N PHE A 96 1.86 -12.75 -11.91
CA PHE A 96 0.47 -13.11 -12.23
C PHE A 96 -0.31 -11.90 -12.77
N SER A 97 -0.28 -10.81 -12.04
CA SER A 97 -0.94 -9.54 -12.39
C SER A 97 -0.35 -8.38 -11.59
N LEU A 98 -0.75 -7.15 -11.87
CA LEU A 98 -0.54 -6.06 -10.93
C LEU A 98 -1.37 -6.29 -9.67
N SER A 99 -0.87 -5.90 -8.49
CA SER A 99 -1.62 -5.96 -7.23
C SER A 99 -2.69 -4.87 -7.15
N PHE A 100 -2.41 -3.74 -7.80
CA PHE A 100 -3.33 -2.63 -8.05
C PHE A 100 -2.83 -1.83 -9.27
N PRO A 101 -3.69 -1.03 -9.92
CA PRO A 101 -3.25 -0.17 -11.00
C PRO A 101 -2.21 0.84 -10.51
N THR A 102 -1.04 0.84 -11.15
CA THR A 102 0.10 1.70 -10.78
C THR A 102 -0.31 3.17 -10.67
N ILE A 103 0.01 3.80 -9.56
CA ILE A 103 -0.15 5.21 -9.29
C ILE A 103 1.18 5.90 -9.63
N ALA A 104 1.13 6.91 -10.49
CA ALA A 104 2.30 7.72 -10.82
C ALA A 104 1.85 9.17 -10.96
N GLY A 105 2.29 10.02 -10.05
CA GLY A 105 1.90 11.44 -10.00
C GLY A 105 3.10 12.37 -9.91
N THR A 106 3.21 13.32 -10.85
CA THR A 106 4.25 14.35 -10.85
C THR A 106 3.68 15.68 -10.35
N GLY A 107 4.45 16.40 -9.51
CA GLY A 107 4.04 17.68 -8.94
C GLY A 107 2.69 17.56 -8.24
N SER A 108 1.72 18.39 -8.62
CA SER A 108 0.39 18.44 -7.99
C SER A 108 -0.42 17.15 -8.11
N ASN A 109 -0.16 16.28 -9.09
CA ASN A 109 -0.80 14.98 -9.18
C ASN A 109 -0.33 14.02 -8.08
N GLY A 110 0.91 14.15 -7.61
CA GLY A 110 1.45 13.40 -6.48
C GLY A 110 0.75 13.74 -5.14
N ALA A 111 0.10 14.90 -5.05
CA ALA A 111 -0.68 15.29 -3.86
C ALA A 111 -2.07 14.65 -3.78
N ILE A 112 -2.48 13.92 -4.81
CA ILE A 112 -3.79 13.26 -4.86
C ILE A 112 -3.63 11.81 -4.43
N VAL A 113 -4.11 11.47 -3.24
CA VAL A 113 -4.12 10.10 -2.74
C VAL A 113 -4.90 9.20 -3.72
N HIS A 114 -4.34 8.04 -4.08
CA HIS A 114 -4.89 7.12 -5.07
C HIS A 114 -5.06 7.74 -6.48
N TYR A 115 -4.20 8.70 -6.86
CA TYR A 115 -4.24 9.31 -8.19
C TYR A 115 -4.25 8.26 -9.31
N ARG A 116 -5.08 8.49 -10.32
CA ARG A 116 -5.18 7.65 -11.51
C ARG A 116 -4.88 8.48 -12.75
N ALA A 117 -3.68 8.33 -13.28
CA ALA A 117 -3.31 8.96 -14.54
C ALA A 117 -4.19 8.44 -15.68
N ASN A 118 -4.71 9.35 -16.47
CA ASN A 118 -5.51 9.05 -17.66
C ASN A 118 -5.21 10.08 -18.76
N LYS A 119 -5.73 9.90 -19.96
CA LYS A 119 -5.42 10.79 -21.10
C LYS A 119 -5.69 12.28 -20.83
N ARG A 120 -6.62 12.62 -19.91
CA ARG A 120 -6.99 14.02 -19.60
C ARG A 120 -6.11 14.62 -18.50
N THR A 121 -5.67 13.81 -17.53
CA THR A 121 -4.93 14.27 -16.35
C THR A 121 -3.44 14.01 -16.43
N ASN A 122 -2.99 13.20 -17.40
CA ASN A 122 -1.59 12.83 -17.62
C ASN A 122 -0.68 14.05 -17.79
N LYS A 123 0.38 14.14 -17.03
CA LYS A 123 1.36 15.22 -17.09
C LYS A 123 2.72 14.74 -17.58
N LEU A 124 3.45 15.69 -18.17
CA LEU A 124 4.88 15.55 -18.42
C LEU A 124 5.63 15.59 -17.09
N ILE A 125 6.48 14.61 -16.84
CA ILE A 125 7.35 14.59 -15.65
C ILE A 125 8.48 15.60 -15.87
N LYS A 126 8.53 16.63 -15.02
CA LYS A 126 9.57 17.67 -15.06
C LYS A 126 10.62 17.38 -14.01
N THR A 127 11.87 17.75 -14.32
CA THR A 127 12.98 17.60 -13.36
C THR A 127 12.88 18.52 -12.16
N SER A 128 12.05 19.56 -12.23
CA SER A 128 11.72 20.48 -11.11
C SER A 128 10.74 19.88 -10.10
N ASP A 129 10.00 18.84 -10.48
CA ASP A 129 8.91 18.32 -9.68
C ASP A 129 9.33 17.07 -8.89
N LEU A 130 8.69 16.83 -7.76
CA LEU A 130 8.70 15.51 -7.14
C LEU A 130 7.80 14.58 -7.95
N PHE A 131 8.22 13.32 -8.04
CA PHE A 131 7.48 12.26 -8.71
C PHE A 131 7.23 11.13 -7.73
N LEU A 132 5.96 10.92 -7.40
CA LEU A 132 5.51 9.83 -6.55
C LEU A 132 5.09 8.66 -7.44
N VAL A 133 5.60 7.46 -7.15
CA VAL A 133 5.16 6.21 -7.76
C VAL A 133 4.81 5.22 -6.65
N ASP A 134 3.59 4.70 -6.73
CA ASP A 134 3.06 3.68 -5.84
C ASP A 134 2.53 2.52 -6.68
N SER A 135 3.04 1.31 -6.41
CA SER A 135 2.87 0.20 -7.35
C SER A 135 3.24 -1.13 -6.73
N GLY A 136 2.65 -2.19 -7.27
CA GLY A 136 2.95 -3.53 -6.82
C GLY A 136 2.47 -4.60 -7.81
N ALA A 137 2.76 -5.85 -7.51
CA ALA A 137 2.33 -6.99 -8.30
C ALA A 137 1.90 -8.17 -7.43
N GLN A 138 1.05 -8.99 -8.01
CA GLN A 138 0.74 -10.33 -7.54
C GLN A 138 1.73 -11.30 -8.17
N TYR A 139 2.47 -11.98 -7.35
CA TYR A 139 3.32 -13.11 -7.72
C TYR A 139 2.72 -14.39 -7.13
N MET A 140 2.91 -15.54 -7.80
CA MET A 140 2.39 -16.82 -7.30
C MET A 140 2.85 -17.17 -5.87
N ASP A 141 3.90 -16.50 -5.38
CA ASP A 141 4.48 -16.69 -4.05
C ASP A 141 4.34 -15.47 -3.11
N GLY A 142 3.65 -14.41 -3.55
CA GLY A 142 3.41 -13.25 -2.68
C GLY A 142 2.86 -12.04 -3.41
N THR A 143 2.55 -11.01 -2.64
CA THR A 143 2.00 -9.73 -3.12
C THR A 143 2.94 -8.60 -2.72
N THR A 144 3.26 -7.69 -3.65
CA THR A 144 4.06 -6.51 -3.36
C THR A 144 3.23 -5.23 -3.41
N ASP A 145 3.65 -4.27 -2.59
CA ASP A 145 3.07 -2.93 -2.46
C ASP A 145 4.19 -2.00 -2.01
N VAL A 146 4.61 -1.09 -2.90
CA VAL A 146 5.80 -0.26 -2.66
C VAL A 146 5.62 1.14 -3.25
N THR A 147 5.75 2.15 -2.38
CA THR A 147 5.77 3.56 -2.79
C THR A 147 7.18 4.14 -2.75
N ARG A 148 7.52 4.98 -3.73
CA ARG A 148 8.72 5.82 -3.74
C ARG A 148 8.40 7.22 -4.25
N THR A 149 8.94 8.23 -3.54
CA THR A 149 8.97 9.62 -4.02
C THR A 149 10.37 9.94 -4.54
N ILE A 150 10.44 10.37 -5.78
CA ILE A 150 11.68 10.58 -6.53
C ILE A 150 11.87 12.07 -6.79
N CYS A 151 13.04 12.59 -6.45
CA CYS A 151 13.50 13.92 -6.84
C CYS A 151 14.55 13.78 -7.95
N PHE A 152 14.47 14.63 -8.97
CA PHE A 152 15.38 14.62 -10.12
C PHE A 152 16.48 15.67 -10.01
N ASN A 153 16.24 16.76 -9.27
CA ASN A 153 17.17 17.86 -9.00
C ASN A 153 17.30 18.07 -7.49
N THR A 154 17.83 19.21 -7.07
CA THR A 154 17.87 19.61 -5.65
C THR A 154 16.45 19.91 -5.17
N PRO A 155 15.95 19.22 -4.15
CA PRO A 155 14.64 19.53 -3.58
C PRO A 155 14.68 20.83 -2.78
N SER A 156 13.52 21.48 -2.60
CA SER A 156 13.40 22.65 -1.73
C SER A 156 13.58 22.30 -0.25
N THR A 157 13.89 23.29 0.58
CA THR A 157 14.02 23.11 2.04
C THR A 157 12.75 22.50 2.65
N GLU A 158 11.57 22.97 2.22
CA GLU A 158 10.28 22.42 2.65
C GLU A 158 10.12 20.94 2.26
N GLN A 159 10.47 20.60 1.02
CA GLN A 159 10.40 19.21 0.55
C GLN A 159 11.33 18.29 1.35
N ILE A 160 12.55 18.76 1.64
CA ILE A 160 13.51 18.02 2.50
C ILE A 160 12.93 17.83 3.89
N GLU A 161 12.37 18.90 4.48
CA GLU A 161 11.79 18.83 5.83
C GLU A 161 10.64 17.84 5.90
N MET A 162 9.65 17.94 5.01
CA MET A 162 8.47 17.07 5.03
C MET A 162 8.82 15.63 4.72
N TYR A 163 9.69 15.40 3.74
CA TYR A 163 10.20 14.05 3.45
C TYR A 163 10.92 13.44 4.67
N THR A 164 11.74 14.23 5.36
CA THR A 164 12.46 13.78 6.55
C THR A 164 11.50 13.44 7.70
N ARG A 165 10.42 14.21 7.89
CA ARG A 165 9.39 13.94 8.91
C ARG A 165 8.65 12.65 8.61
N VAL A 166 8.23 12.44 7.36
CA VAL A 166 7.61 11.17 6.93
C VAL A 166 8.58 10.01 7.15
N LEU A 167 9.85 10.15 6.77
CA LEU A 167 10.88 9.12 6.95
C LEU A 167 11.12 8.81 8.44
N LYS A 168 11.15 9.81 9.32
CA LYS A 168 11.23 9.58 10.77
C LYS A 168 10.06 8.75 11.29
N GLY A 169 8.83 9.07 10.87
CA GLY A 169 7.64 8.28 11.21
C GLY A 169 7.74 6.83 10.69
N HIS A 170 8.15 6.67 9.44
CA HIS A 170 8.36 5.35 8.84
C HIS A 170 9.40 4.51 9.60
N ILE A 171 10.54 5.12 9.96
CA ILE A 171 11.59 4.45 10.75
C ILE A 171 11.09 4.12 12.15
N ALA A 172 10.36 5.02 12.80
CA ALA A 172 9.80 4.77 14.13
C ALA A 172 8.87 3.55 14.15
N VAL A 173 8.03 3.39 13.11
CA VAL A 173 7.21 2.19 12.93
C VAL A 173 8.08 0.95 12.69
N ALA A 174 9.02 1.02 11.74
CA ALA A 174 9.84 -0.13 11.34
C ALA A 174 10.77 -0.63 12.47
N SER A 175 11.24 0.27 13.34
CA SER A 175 12.11 -0.07 14.48
C SER A 175 11.34 -0.44 15.75
N SER A 176 10.02 -0.31 15.77
CA SER A 176 9.19 -0.61 16.94
C SER A 176 9.17 -2.10 17.24
N LYS A 177 9.40 -2.44 18.51
CA LYS A 177 9.13 -3.79 19.02
C LYS A 177 7.66 -3.87 19.44
N ILE A 178 6.91 -4.69 18.73
CA ILE A 178 5.50 -4.94 19.03
C ILE A 178 5.44 -5.97 20.16
N LYS A 179 4.80 -5.59 21.27
CA LYS A 179 4.56 -6.52 22.38
C LYS A 179 3.31 -7.36 22.09
N TYR A 180 3.28 -8.55 22.66
CA TYR A 180 2.08 -9.40 22.57
C TYR A 180 0.83 -8.64 23.04
N GLY A 181 -0.20 -8.68 22.24
CA GLY A 181 -1.47 -8.00 22.52
C GLY A 181 -1.56 -6.53 22.10
N GLU A 182 -0.49 -5.93 21.57
CA GLU A 182 -0.55 -4.58 21.00
C GLU A 182 -1.30 -4.55 19.66
N THR A 183 -1.94 -3.43 19.39
CA THR A 183 -2.65 -3.15 18.13
C THR A 183 -1.88 -2.11 17.32
N GLY A 184 -2.27 -1.92 16.06
CA GLY A 184 -1.67 -0.89 15.19
C GLY A 184 -1.86 0.56 15.63
N LYS A 185 -2.67 0.86 16.67
CA LYS A 185 -2.87 2.25 17.15
C LYS A 185 -1.58 2.94 17.59
N LYS A 186 -0.73 2.22 18.32
CA LYS A 186 0.55 2.76 18.79
C LYS A 186 1.49 3.06 17.63
N LEU A 187 1.53 2.19 16.63
CA LEU A 187 2.35 2.39 15.45
C LEU A 187 1.85 3.57 14.61
N ASP A 188 0.52 3.72 14.48
CA ASP A 188 -0.08 4.87 13.79
C ASP A 188 0.28 6.19 14.46
N PHE A 189 0.26 6.24 15.80
CA PHE A 189 0.70 7.41 16.56
C PHE A 189 2.18 7.75 16.27
N LEU A 190 3.08 6.76 16.34
CA LEU A 190 4.51 6.94 16.08
C LEU A 190 4.78 7.43 14.64
N ALA A 191 4.02 6.94 13.67
CA ALA A 191 4.14 7.37 12.28
C ALA A 191 3.76 8.83 12.08
N ARG A 192 2.74 9.32 12.80
CA ARG A 192 2.19 10.68 12.65
C ARG A 192 2.92 11.73 13.47
N GLN A 193 3.52 11.34 14.58
CA GLN A 193 4.15 12.26 15.54
C GLN A 193 5.07 13.31 14.88
N PRO A 194 6.03 12.96 13.99
CA PRO A 194 6.93 13.96 13.42
C PRO A 194 6.22 15.00 12.53
N LEU A 195 5.10 14.66 11.91
CA LEU A 195 4.28 15.60 11.14
C LEU A 195 3.41 16.46 12.06
N GLN A 196 2.84 15.88 13.12
CA GLN A 196 2.00 16.58 14.09
C GLN A 196 2.77 17.69 14.85
N GLU A 197 4.08 17.53 15.06
CA GLU A 197 4.96 18.55 15.64
C GLU A 197 4.97 19.87 14.85
N VAL A 198 4.59 19.84 13.58
CA VAL A 198 4.46 21.02 12.70
C VAL A 198 3.02 21.21 12.21
N ASN A 199 2.03 20.73 12.96
CA ASN A 199 0.61 20.82 12.65
C ASN A 199 0.23 20.22 11.28
N CYS A 200 0.98 19.22 10.81
CA CYS A 200 0.70 18.47 9.58
C CYS A 200 0.21 17.07 9.90
N ASN A 201 -0.53 16.48 8.97
CA ASN A 201 -1.04 15.11 9.08
C ASN A 201 -1.36 14.56 7.69
N PHE A 202 -1.73 13.27 7.63
CA PHE A 202 -2.29 12.60 6.45
C PHE A 202 -3.60 11.90 6.80
N ASP A 203 -4.51 11.78 5.82
CA ASP A 203 -5.90 11.36 6.06
C ASP A 203 -6.12 9.85 5.94
N HIS A 204 -5.18 9.11 5.34
CA HIS A 204 -5.28 7.65 5.21
C HIS A 204 -4.70 6.90 6.42
N GLY A 205 -4.88 5.59 6.49
CA GLY A 205 -4.21 4.73 7.48
C GLY A 205 -2.70 4.70 7.27
N THR A 206 -1.94 4.52 8.32
CA THR A 206 -0.48 4.35 8.21
C THR A 206 -0.09 3.05 7.53
N GLY A 207 -0.96 2.05 7.58
CA GLY A 207 -0.72 0.77 6.93
C GLY A 207 -1.90 -0.19 7.06
N HIS A 208 -1.88 -1.20 6.22
CA HIS A 208 -2.88 -2.26 6.13
C HIS A 208 -2.21 -3.63 6.07
N GLY A 209 -2.97 -4.68 6.31
CA GLY A 209 -2.51 -6.05 6.06
C GLY A 209 -2.25 -6.27 4.57
N VAL A 210 -1.27 -7.11 4.26
CA VAL A 210 -0.94 -7.51 2.89
C VAL A 210 -1.10 -9.02 2.76
N GLY A 211 -1.87 -9.46 1.75
CA GLY A 211 -2.08 -10.88 1.45
C GLY A 211 -0.81 -11.55 0.90
N CYS A 212 -0.75 -12.86 1.02
CA CYS A 212 0.25 -13.67 0.32
C CYS A 212 -0.41 -14.25 -0.93
N PHE A 213 -0.24 -13.59 -2.07
CA PHE A 213 -1.02 -13.75 -3.30
C PHE A 213 -2.49 -13.34 -3.14
N LEU A 214 -2.94 -12.39 -4.01
CA LEU A 214 -4.20 -11.66 -3.94
C LEU A 214 -4.35 -10.78 -2.66
N ASN A 215 -5.31 -9.88 -2.72
CA ASN A 215 -5.65 -8.96 -1.64
C ASN A 215 -4.47 -8.12 -1.15
N VAL A 216 -4.01 -7.18 -1.97
CA VAL A 216 -3.01 -6.19 -1.53
C VAL A 216 -3.45 -5.51 -0.24
N HIS A 217 -4.74 -5.16 -0.12
CA HIS A 217 -5.38 -4.78 1.13
C HIS A 217 -6.03 -6.00 1.77
N GLU A 218 -5.40 -6.58 2.77
CA GLU A 218 -5.94 -7.69 3.55
C GLU A 218 -6.26 -7.20 4.97
N SER A 219 -7.47 -7.43 5.44
CA SER A 219 -7.88 -7.06 6.79
C SER A 219 -8.33 -8.30 7.57
N PRO A 220 -7.98 -8.44 8.84
CA PRO A 220 -6.94 -7.72 9.57
C PRO A 220 -5.54 -8.15 9.13
N PRO A 221 -4.43 -7.50 9.55
CA PRO A 221 -4.29 -6.40 10.51
C PRO A 221 -4.35 -5.01 9.86
N SER A 222 -4.19 -3.95 10.66
CA SER A 222 -4.04 -2.58 10.17
C SER A 222 -3.18 -1.73 11.11
N ILE A 223 -2.54 -0.70 10.56
CA ILE A 223 -1.88 0.37 11.32
C ILE A 223 -2.72 1.64 11.15
N SER A 224 -3.60 1.91 12.13
CA SER A 224 -4.47 3.08 12.11
C SER A 224 -4.97 3.42 13.52
N LYS A 225 -5.47 4.63 13.71
CA LYS A 225 -6.10 5.07 14.97
C LYS A 225 -7.27 4.18 15.41
N ASN A 226 -7.91 3.51 14.45
CA ASN A 226 -9.09 2.67 14.68
C ASN A 226 -8.74 1.16 14.77
N SER A 227 -7.47 0.78 14.69
CA SER A 227 -7.03 -0.62 14.75
C SER A 227 -7.47 -1.27 16.08
N LYS A 228 -8.21 -2.38 15.99
CA LYS A 228 -8.72 -3.13 17.14
C LYS A 228 -8.09 -4.51 17.29
N ILE A 229 -7.60 -5.06 16.20
CA ILE A 229 -7.01 -6.41 16.16
C ILE A 229 -5.56 -6.34 16.65
N LYS A 230 -5.24 -7.28 17.53
CA LYS A 230 -3.89 -7.45 18.06
C LYS A 230 -2.98 -8.06 17.01
N PHE A 231 -1.73 -7.62 17.00
CA PHE A 231 -0.73 -8.25 16.14
C PHE A 231 -0.36 -9.65 16.66
N GLU A 232 -0.20 -10.56 15.73
CA GLU A 232 0.28 -11.92 15.98
C GLU A 232 1.39 -12.27 14.99
N ASP A 233 2.20 -13.27 15.35
CA ASP A 233 3.30 -13.74 14.51
C ASP A 233 2.79 -14.20 13.13
N GLY A 234 3.51 -13.79 12.10
CA GLY A 234 3.17 -14.07 10.70
C GLY A 234 2.26 -13.04 10.04
N MET A 235 1.72 -12.08 10.77
CA MET A 235 1.00 -10.96 10.16
C MET A 235 1.96 -10.04 9.40
N ILE A 236 1.58 -9.63 8.19
CA ILE A 236 2.35 -8.72 7.33
C ILE A 236 1.53 -7.46 7.12
N VAL A 237 2.15 -6.30 7.31
CA VAL A 237 1.52 -4.99 7.15
C VAL A 237 2.38 -4.07 6.30
N SER A 238 1.74 -3.18 5.56
CA SER A 238 2.40 -2.03 4.96
C SER A 238 2.78 -0.99 6.02
N ASN A 239 3.77 -0.14 5.69
CA ASN A 239 4.23 0.98 6.52
C ASN A 239 4.41 2.19 5.61
N GLU A 240 3.39 3.01 5.49
CA GLU A 240 3.24 4.00 4.41
C GLU A 240 2.75 5.38 4.89
N PRO A 241 3.37 5.99 5.90
CA PRO A 241 3.07 7.38 6.25
C PRO A 241 3.34 8.29 5.06
N GLY A 242 2.57 9.37 4.91
CA GLY A 242 2.69 10.28 3.79
C GLY A 242 2.52 11.75 4.18
N TYR A 243 2.89 12.65 3.26
CA TYR A 243 2.60 14.06 3.32
C TYR A 243 2.13 14.55 1.96
N TYR A 244 1.05 15.34 1.94
CA TYR A 244 0.41 15.79 0.71
C TYR A 244 0.12 17.29 0.80
N LYS A 245 0.83 18.08 0.00
CA LYS A 245 0.57 19.51 -0.14
C LYS A 245 -0.33 19.74 -1.34
N LYS A 246 -1.63 19.93 -1.09
CA LYS A 246 -2.64 20.11 -2.12
C LYS A 246 -2.18 21.08 -3.20
N ASN A 247 -2.36 20.70 -4.47
CA ASN A 247 -1.95 21.43 -5.67
C ASN A 247 -0.44 21.62 -5.86
N HIS A 248 0.40 21.00 -5.04
CA HIS A 248 1.86 21.14 -5.12
C HIS A 248 2.55 19.78 -5.32
N TYR A 249 2.59 18.91 -4.29
CA TYR A 249 3.30 17.63 -4.32
C TYR A 249 2.83 16.69 -3.21
N GLY A 250 3.15 15.42 -3.34
CA GLY A 250 3.01 14.40 -2.30
C GLY A 250 4.23 13.52 -2.24
#